data_df450914a054b863caca930d394b1cc3
#
_entry.id   df450914a054b863caca930d394b1cc3
#
_cell.length_a   1.000
_cell.length_b   1.000
_cell.length_c   1.000
_cell.angle_alpha   90.00
_cell.angle_beta   90.00
_cell.angle_gamma   90.00
#
_symmetry.space_group_name_H-M   'P 1'
#
loop_
_entity.id
_entity.type
_entity.pdbx_description
1 polymer ?
#
loop_
_entity_poly.entity_id
_entity_poly.type
_entity_poly.pdbx_seq_one_letter_code
_entity_poly.pdbx_strand_id
1 'polypeptide(L)'
;MVDFELSPELAATREQMHMLAEHGMRPIAREYDEREHEKPWDFINMMWQLSRNSGIGPGAGKEGKEKAPDRDRNLRTVIAVEELSWGDAGLYLAIPGPGLGGAAVMAVGTPDQKQRFLSRFKGDKPVWSAMAITEPGAGSDSAAIQATAVRDGDHWVLNGTKIFCTSGLMAGDPTMSKGFVVVWATLDRSAGRAGIKSFIVDSGTPGMTVAKCEDKLGIRASDTATLIFEDCRIPLDNILGSPEVPKTSEGFKGVMATFDATRPIVAASALGVGRAALDFVREELQKQGIEIRYGVSARKLTAIERDFMDMETQLQAARLLTWRAAWMMDQGQKNNLEASMAKAKAGFVVTQVTQKAVEMLGPLGYSRELLVEKWMRDAKINDIFEGTQQINMMIIARRILGYSSKELS
;
A
#
# COMPACT_ATOMS: atom_id res chain seq x y z
N MET A 1 29.55 -11.14 -5.83
CA MET A 1 29.59 -10.54 -4.47
C MET A 1 28.22 -9.92 -4.27
N VAL A 2 27.56 -10.13 -3.16
CA VAL A 2 26.32 -9.43 -2.84
C VAL A 2 26.72 -8.10 -2.25
N ASP A 3 26.35 -7.02 -2.92
CA ASP A 3 26.55 -5.65 -2.43
C ASP A 3 25.25 -5.17 -1.81
N PHE A 4 25.30 -4.72 -0.57
CA PHE A 4 24.16 -4.16 0.16
C PHE A 4 24.19 -2.63 0.20
N GLU A 5 25.19 -2.01 -0.41
CA GLU A 5 25.24 -0.56 -0.57
C GLU A 5 24.31 -0.10 -1.71
N LEU A 6 23.65 1.00 -1.49
CA LEU A 6 22.81 1.59 -2.52
C LEU A 6 23.69 2.19 -3.62
N SER A 7 23.30 1.98 -4.87
CA SER A 7 23.90 2.73 -5.98
C SER A 7 23.77 4.24 -5.74
N PRO A 8 24.64 5.07 -6.31
CA PRO A 8 24.53 6.54 -6.18
C PRO A 8 23.15 7.09 -6.54
N GLU A 9 22.48 6.49 -7.53
CA GLU A 9 21.12 6.88 -7.97
C GLU A 9 20.06 6.54 -6.93
N LEU A 10 20.14 5.36 -6.32
CA LEU A 10 19.24 4.93 -5.25
C LEU A 10 19.47 5.73 -3.96
N ALA A 11 20.74 6.03 -3.65
CA ALA A 11 21.10 6.88 -2.51
C ALA A 11 20.54 8.31 -2.69
N ALA A 12 20.68 8.89 -3.89
CA ALA A 12 20.11 10.20 -4.21
C ALA A 12 18.57 10.18 -4.12
N THR A 13 17.92 9.13 -4.59
CA THR A 13 16.45 8.97 -4.44
C THR A 13 16.06 8.96 -2.96
N ARG A 14 16.77 8.19 -2.13
CA ARG A 14 16.51 8.13 -0.69
C ARG A 14 16.63 9.51 -0.04
N GLU A 15 17.71 10.22 -0.31
CA GLU A 15 17.95 11.56 0.25
C GLU A 15 16.87 12.55 -0.15
N GLN A 16 16.53 12.62 -1.44
CA GLN A 16 15.48 13.51 -1.95
C GLN A 16 14.11 13.22 -1.31
N MET A 17 13.73 11.95 -1.18
CA MET A 17 12.47 11.57 -0.57
C MET A 17 12.47 11.83 0.94
N HIS A 18 13.62 11.65 1.60
CA HIS A 18 13.76 11.98 3.01
C HIS A 18 13.59 13.49 3.26
N MET A 19 14.26 14.35 2.50
CA MET A 19 14.08 15.80 2.57
C MET A 19 12.61 16.22 2.38
N LEU A 20 11.93 15.62 1.40
CA LEU A 20 10.51 15.86 1.18
C LEU A 20 9.65 15.39 2.36
N ALA A 21 9.95 14.24 2.93
CA ALA A 21 9.26 13.70 4.09
C ALA A 21 9.46 14.57 5.35
N GLU A 22 10.68 14.98 5.59
CA GLU A 22 11.05 15.79 6.76
C GLU A 22 10.42 17.20 6.69
N HIS A 23 10.53 17.86 5.56
CA HIS A 23 10.13 19.28 5.44
C HIS A 23 8.70 19.46 4.90
N GLY A 24 8.17 18.52 4.12
CA GLY A 24 6.85 18.63 3.51
C GLY A 24 5.76 17.84 4.20
N MET A 25 6.10 16.75 4.90
CA MET A 25 5.09 15.85 5.50
C MET A 25 5.09 15.91 7.04
N ARG A 26 6.25 15.81 7.66
CA ARG A 26 6.40 15.78 9.12
C ARG A 26 5.75 16.97 9.83
N PRO A 27 5.89 18.22 9.35
CA PRO A 27 5.30 19.40 9.99
C PRO A 27 3.76 19.40 10.04
N ILE A 28 3.10 18.77 9.07
CA ILE A 28 1.63 18.72 8.97
C ILE A 28 1.03 17.40 9.44
N ALA A 29 1.85 16.43 9.83
CA ALA A 29 1.43 15.08 10.18
C ALA A 29 0.42 15.05 11.35
N ARG A 30 0.63 15.85 12.41
CA ARG A 30 -0.28 15.95 13.54
C ARG A 30 -1.60 16.61 13.15
N GLU A 31 -1.56 17.67 12.39
CA GLU A 31 -2.75 18.40 11.96
C GLU A 31 -3.75 17.49 11.24
N TYR A 32 -3.29 16.72 10.25
CA TYR A 32 -4.15 15.80 9.47
C TYR A 32 -4.43 14.46 10.17
N ASP A 33 -3.72 14.13 11.24
CA ASP A 33 -4.12 13.06 12.16
C ASP A 33 -5.32 13.49 13.04
N GLU A 34 -5.38 14.74 13.44
CA GLU A 34 -6.47 15.29 14.28
C GLU A 34 -7.68 15.67 13.45
N ARG A 35 -7.47 16.22 12.28
CA ARG A 35 -8.52 16.62 11.33
C ARG A 35 -8.80 15.51 10.32
N GLU A 36 -9.13 14.31 10.79
CA GLU A 36 -9.52 13.21 9.92
C GLU A 36 -10.65 13.67 8.99
N HIS A 37 -10.66 13.23 7.75
CA HIS A 37 -11.56 13.64 6.68
C HIS A 37 -11.24 14.98 6.00
N GLU A 38 -10.49 15.90 6.60
CA GLU A 38 -9.93 17.03 5.87
C GLU A 38 -8.81 16.55 4.94
N LYS A 39 -8.74 17.16 3.75
CA LYS A 39 -7.74 16.77 2.76
C LYS A 39 -6.62 17.80 2.71
N PRO A 40 -5.34 17.37 2.75
CA PRO A 40 -4.18 18.24 2.68
C PRO A 40 -3.95 18.76 1.24
N TRP A 41 -4.84 19.60 0.73
CA TRP A 41 -4.84 19.99 -0.68
C TRP A 41 -3.54 20.65 -1.14
N ASP A 42 -2.88 21.46 -0.32
CA ASP A 42 -1.61 22.08 -0.67
C ASP A 42 -0.52 21.01 -0.86
N PHE A 43 -0.44 20.05 0.06
CA PHE A 43 0.45 18.89 -0.06
C PHE A 43 0.09 18.03 -1.28
N ILE A 44 -1.18 17.72 -1.48
CA ILE A 44 -1.67 16.92 -2.62
C ILE A 44 -1.26 17.58 -3.95
N ASN A 45 -1.51 18.87 -4.10
CA ASN A 45 -1.17 19.62 -5.33
C ASN A 45 0.35 19.70 -5.54
N MET A 46 1.11 19.92 -4.49
CA MET A 46 2.58 19.89 -4.54
C MET A 46 3.08 18.52 -5.01
N MET A 47 2.60 17.44 -4.42
CA MET A 47 3.00 16.07 -4.80
C MET A 47 2.62 15.72 -6.23
N TRP A 48 1.44 16.17 -6.68
CA TRP A 48 1.02 15.98 -8.07
C TRP A 48 1.97 16.68 -9.06
N GLN A 49 2.33 17.93 -8.80
CA GLN A 49 3.27 18.67 -9.63
C GLN A 49 4.66 18.04 -9.63
N LEU A 50 5.16 17.61 -8.47
CA LEU A 50 6.44 16.91 -8.35
C LEU A 50 6.47 15.62 -9.16
N SER A 51 5.42 14.81 -9.08
CA SER A 51 5.34 13.54 -9.81
C SER A 51 5.38 13.74 -11.34
N ARG A 52 4.80 14.81 -11.84
CA ARG A 52 4.81 15.16 -13.27
C ARG A 52 6.16 15.66 -13.75
N ASN A 53 6.84 16.44 -12.94
CA ASN A 53 8.11 17.10 -13.31
C ASN A 53 9.32 16.15 -13.18
N SER A 54 9.33 15.32 -12.14
CA SER A 54 10.47 14.45 -11.84
C SER A 54 10.47 13.12 -12.58
N GLY A 55 9.33 12.72 -13.17
CA GLY A 55 9.17 11.38 -13.71
C GLY A 55 9.23 10.28 -12.65
N ILE A 56 9.16 10.65 -11.36
CA ILE A 56 9.12 9.76 -10.21
C ILE A 56 7.65 9.54 -9.87
N GLY A 57 7.12 8.39 -10.15
CA GLY A 57 5.74 8.02 -9.83
C GLY A 57 5.24 6.94 -10.76
N PRO A 58 4.22 6.17 -10.33
CA PRO A 58 3.60 5.16 -11.17
C PRO A 58 2.89 5.87 -12.35
N GLY A 59 3.43 5.77 -13.55
CA GLY A 59 2.88 6.38 -14.77
C GLY A 59 3.66 7.56 -15.37
N ALA A 60 4.68 8.07 -14.72
CA ALA A 60 5.53 9.16 -15.20
C ALA A 60 6.59 8.65 -16.20
N GLY A 61 6.18 8.28 -17.41
CA GLY A 61 7.10 8.08 -18.55
C GLY A 61 7.20 9.38 -19.34
N LYS A 62 8.37 10.00 -19.42
CA LYS A 62 8.62 11.05 -20.44
C LYS A 62 8.51 10.41 -21.80
N GLU A 63 7.61 10.89 -22.64
CA GLU A 63 7.58 10.55 -24.07
C GLU A 63 8.90 10.98 -24.73
N GLY A 64 9.52 10.07 -25.49
CA GLY A 64 10.47 10.50 -26.49
C GLY A 64 11.89 9.98 -26.46
N LYS A 65 12.27 9.01 -25.59
CA LYS A 65 13.50 8.20 -25.81
C LYS A 65 13.26 6.80 -25.26
N GLU A 66 13.57 5.78 -26.06
CA GLU A 66 13.76 4.41 -25.55
C GLU A 66 14.85 4.46 -24.48
N LYS A 67 14.43 4.63 -23.22
CA LYS A 67 15.34 4.43 -22.10
C LYS A 67 15.51 2.92 -21.94
N ALA A 68 16.76 2.51 -21.73
CA ALA A 68 17.05 1.17 -21.22
C ALA A 68 16.08 0.86 -20.06
N PRO A 69 15.57 -0.40 -19.96
CA PRO A 69 14.66 -0.76 -18.91
C PRO A 69 15.28 -0.38 -17.56
N ASP A 70 14.52 0.38 -16.75
CA ASP A 70 14.94 0.77 -15.41
C ASP A 70 15.03 -0.50 -14.55
N ARG A 71 16.25 -1.01 -14.38
CA ARG A 71 16.53 -2.29 -13.71
C ARG A 71 16.29 -2.26 -12.21
N ASP A 72 16.12 -1.08 -11.61
CA ASP A 72 15.96 -0.87 -10.18
C ASP A 72 14.64 -0.15 -9.84
N ARG A 73 13.67 -0.19 -10.74
CA ARG A 73 12.40 0.52 -10.60
C ARG A 73 11.65 0.19 -9.30
N ASN A 74 11.49 -1.11 -9.03
CA ASN A 74 10.74 -1.56 -7.86
C ASN A 74 11.55 -1.34 -6.58
N LEU A 75 12.86 -1.54 -6.63
CA LEU A 75 13.76 -1.23 -5.52
C LEU A 75 13.75 0.27 -5.19
N ARG A 76 13.80 1.13 -6.21
CA ARG A 76 13.66 2.58 -6.05
C ARG A 76 12.32 2.96 -5.43
N THR A 77 11.23 2.30 -5.86
CA THR A 77 9.89 2.53 -5.31
C THR A 77 9.82 2.21 -3.83
N VAL A 78 10.32 1.06 -3.38
CA VAL A 78 10.26 0.69 -1.96
C VAL A 78 11.15 1.59 -1.10
N ILE A 79 12.31 2.06 -1.61
CA ILE A 79 13.15 3.05 -0.93
C ILE A 79 12.40 4.39 -0.78
N ALA A 80 11.77 4.87 -1.85
CA ALA A 80 11.01 6.11 -1.81
C ALA A 80 9.82 6.03 -0.85
N VAL A 81 9.09 4.91 -0.85
CA VAL A 81 7.95 4.68 0.04
C VAL A 81 8.36 4.59 1.50
N GLU A 82 9.48 3.96 1.80
CA GLU A 82 10.04 3.93 3.16
C GLU A 82 10.31 5.35 3.67
N GLU A 83 10.94 6.21 2.86
CA GLU A 83 11.23 7.59 3.26
C GLU A 83 9.95 8.43 3.41
N LEU A 84 9.02 8.37 2.47
CA LEU A 84 7.75 9.09 2.57
C LEU A 84 6.93 8.65 3.79
N SER A 85 6.91 7.35 4.09
CA SER A 85 6.19 6.83 5.26
C SER A 85 6.92 7.11 6.58
N TRP A 86 8.24 7.34 6.56
CA TRP A 86 8.98 7.92 7.68
C TRP A 86 8.51 9.35 7.98
N GLY A 87 8.16 10.13 6.95
CA GLY A 87 7.50 11.41 7.13
C GLY A 87 6.12 11.25 7.76
N ASP A 88 5.21 10.59 7.06
CA ASP A 88 3.87 10.24 7.54
C ASP A 88 3.19 9.22 6.61
N ALA A 89 2.77 8.09 7.15
CA ALA A 89 2.13 7.02 6.36
C ALA A 89 0.73 7.41 5.86
N GLY A 90 -0.03 8.22 6.62
CA GLY A 90 -1.34 8.70 6.20
C GLY A 90 -1.25 9.68 5.03
N LEU A 91 -0.32 10.64 5.11
CA LEU A 91 -0.04 11.58 4.01
C LEU A 91 0.51 10.86 2.78
N TYR A 92 1.39 9.85 2.97
CA TYR A 92 1.85 9.03 1.86
C TYR A 92 0.68 8.38 1.11
N LEU A 93 -0.29 7.80 1.82
CA LEU A 93 -1.48 7.18 1.22
C LEU A 93 -2.47 8.21 0.62
N ALA A 94 -2.38 9.48 0.98
CA ALA A 94 -3.17 10.56 0.39
C ALA A 94 -2.61 11.08 -0.94
N ILE A 95 -1.37 10.72 -1.31
CA ILE A 95 -0.73 11.15 -2.57
C ILE A 95 -1.55 10.70 -3.78
N PRO A 96 -1.86 11.62 -4.72
CA PRO A 96 -2.59 11.27 -5.92
C PRO A 96 -1.79 10.37 -6.85
N GLY A 97 -2.47 9.48 -7.54
CA GLY A 97 -1.81 8.57 -8.49
C GLY A 97 -2.63 7.30 -8.77
N PRO A 98 -2.08 6.39 -9.57
CA PRO A 98 -2.76 5.17 -9.98
C PRO A 98 -3.03 4.19 -8.84
N GLY A 99 -2.30 4.24 -7.73
CA GLY A 99 -2.56 3.45 -6.53
C GLY A 99 -2.89 1.97 -6.82
N LEU A 100 -3.75 1.39 -5.98
CA LEU A 100 -4.17 -0.02 -6.12
C LEU A 100 -5.04 -0.28 -7.35
N GLY A 101 -5.88 0.69 -7.74
CA GLY A 101 -6.69 0.58 -8.96
C GLY A 101 -5.82 0.49 -10.21
N GLY A 102 -4.79 1.34 -10.30
CA GLY A 102 -3.82 1.28 -11.39
C GLY A 102 -2.99 0.01 -11.38
N ALA A 103 -2.62 -0.52 -10.20
CA ALA A 103 -1.94 -1.81 -10.09
C ALA A 103 -2.81 -2.95 -10.65
N ALA A 104 -4.12 -2.96 -10.38
CA ALA A 104 -5.05 -3.93 -10.94
C ALA A 104 -5.17 -3.79 -12.47
N VAL A 105 -5.25 -2.55 -13.00
CA VAL A 105 -5.26 -2.31 -14.45
C VAL A 105 -3.96 -2.82 -15.09
N MET A 106 -2.81 -2.57 -14.48
CA MET A 106 -1.51 -3.07 -14.98
C MET A 106 -1.43 -4.59 -14.98
N ALA A 107 -1.98 -5.26 -13.95
CA ALA A 107 -1.90 -6.70 -13.79
C ALA A 107 -2.75 -7.47 -14.80
N VAL A 108 -3.97 -6.99 -15.10
CA VAL A 108 -4.95 -7.78 -15.87
C VAL A 108 -5.57 -7.03 -17.05
N GLY A 109 -5.36 -5.72 -17.18
CA GLY A 109 -5.92 -4.92 -18.27
C GLY A 109 -5.30 -5.23 -19.62
N THR A 110 -6.10 -5.12 -20.70
CA THR A 110 -5.63 -5.15 -22.08
C THR A 110 -4.75 -3.92 -22.38
N PRO A 111 -3.95 -3.92 -23.47
CA PRO A 111 -3.18 -2.76 -23.88
C PRO A 111 -4.04 -1.50 -24.01
N ASP A 112 -5.22 -1.60 -24.61
CA ASP A 112 -6.17 -0.48 -24.76
C ASP A 112 -6.69 0.03 -23.43
N GLN A 113 -7.05 -0.88 -22.52
CA GLN A 113 -7.49 -0.51 -21.17
C GLN A 113 -6.36 0.18 -20.39
N LYS A 114 -5.14 -0.33 -20.47
CA LYS A 114 -3.96 0.32 -19.88
C LYS A 114 -3.77 1.73 -20.43
N GLN A 115 -3.82 1.89 -21.75
CA GLN A 115 -3.70 3.21 -22.38
C GLN A 115 -4.85 4.14 -21.94
N ARG A 116 -6.10 3.69 -21.97
CA ARG A 116 -7.30 4.49 -21.66
C ARG A 116 -7.32 4.98 -20.21
N PHE A 117 -7.02 4.11 -19.26
CA PHE A 117 -7.18 4.43 -17.84
C PHE A 117 -5.91 5.03 -17.23
N LEU A 118 -4.73 4.56 -17.59
CA LEU A 118 -3.48 5.07 -17.00
C LEU A 118 -3.03 6.41 -17.60
N SER A 119 -3.49 6.78 -18.82
CA SER A 119 -3.22 8.11 -19.37
C SER A 119 -3.82 9.25 -18.53
N ARG A 120 -4.87 8.98 -17.75
CA ARG A 120 -5.52 9.97 -16.87
C ARG A 120 -4.57 10.56 -15.83
N PHE A 121 -3.55 9.82 -15.43
CA PHE A 121 -2.54 10.28 -14.47
C PHE A 121 -1.47 11.20 -15.07
N LYS A 122 -1.59 11.54 -16.34
CA LYS A 122 -0.74 12.53 -17.04
C LYS A 122 -1.38 13.93 -17.11
N GLY A 123 -2.62 14.08 -16.64
CA GLY A 123 -3.39 15.34 -16.68
C GLY A 123 -2.90 16.41 -15.70
N ASP A 124 -3.45 17.63 -15.80
CA ASP A 124 -3.04 18.78 -14.97
C ASP A 124 -3.59 18.74 -13.54
N LYS A 125 -4.70 18.06 -13.33
CA LYS A 125 -5.35 17.96 -12.01
C LYS A 125 -5.03 16.64 -11.33
N PRO A 126 -4.93 16.61 -10.00
CA PRO A 126 -4.75 15.37 -9.25
C PRO A 126 -5.85 14.36 -9.55
N VAL A 127 -5.45 13.10 -9.76
CA VAL A 127 -6.35 11.98 -10.03
C VAL A 127 -5.95 10.79 -9.16
N TRP A 128 -6.94 10.05 -8.67
CA TRP A 128 -6.75 8.83 -7.91
C TRP A 128 -7.44 7.66 -8.60
N SER A 129 -6.93 6.45 -8.37
CA SER A 129 -7.74 5.26 -8.53
C SER A 129 -7.68 4.38 -7.30
N ALA A 130 -8.77 3.68 -7.04
CA ALA A 130 -8.95 2.84 -5.89
C ALA A 130 -9.24 1.40 -6.30
N MET A 131 -9.06 0.45 -5.36
CA MET A 131 -9.44 -0.95 -5.53
C MET A 131 -10.42 -1.36 -4.44
N ALA A 132 -11.58 -1.83 -4.82
CA ALA A 132 -12.67 -2.23 -3.94
C ALA A 132 -12.91 -3.74 -4.03
N ILE A 133 -12.37 -4.50 -3.08
CA ILE A 133 -12.52 -5.98 -2.99
C ILE A 133 -13.23 -6.41 -1.71
N THR A 134 -12.86 -5.84 -0.56
CA THR A 134 -13.34 -6.24 0.76
C THR A 134 -14.82 -5.93 0.95
N GLU A 135 -15.56 -6.85 1.54
CA GLU A 135 -16.99 -6.72 1.88
C GLU A 135 -17.21 -6.95 3.37
N PRO A 136 -18.36 -6.53 3.95
CA PRO A 136 -18.65 -6.76 5.37
C PRO A 136 -18.49 -8.21 5.82
N GLY A 137 -18.80 -9.17 4.95
CA GLY A 137 -18.68 -10.61 5.23
C GLY A 137 -17.45 -11.30 4.61
N ALA A 138 -16.60 -10.59 3.85
CA ALA A 138 -15.51 -11.19 3.07
C ALA A 138 -14.26 -10.30 3.07
N GLY A 139 -13.40 -10.46 4.06
CA GLY A 139 -12.10 -9.81 4.16
C GLY A 139 -10.97 -10.76 3.75
N SER A 140 -10.45 -11.54 4.70
CA SER A 140 -9.40 -12.54 4.44
C SER A 140 -9.84 -13.64 3.47
N ASP A 141 -11.11 -14.06 3.53
CA ASP A 141 -11.72 -14.91 2.51
C ASP A 141 -12.28 -14.06 1.36
N SER A 142 -11.39 -13.46 0.60
CA SER A 142 -11.76 -12.65 -0.58
C SER A 142 -12.41 -13.46 -1.71
N ALA A 143 -12.44 -14.78 -1.60
CA ALA A 143 -13.19 -15.65 -2.52
C ALA A 143 -14.68 -15.70 -2.23
N ALA A 144 -15.10 -15.33 -1.01
CA ALA A 144 -16.47 -15.34 -0.55
C ALA A 144 -17.24 -14.03 -0.84
N ILE A 145 -16.72 -13.15 -1.69
CA ILE A 145 -17.39 -11.88 -2.05
C ILE A 145 -18.76 -12.14 -2.66
N GLN A 146 -19.72 -11.30 -2.29
CA GLN A 146 -21.13 -11.39 -2.69
C GLN A 146 -21.54 -10.35 -3.74
N ALA A 147 -20.74 -9.30 -3.96
CA ALA A 147 -21.00 -8.33 -5.01
C ALA A 147 -21.08 -9.02 -6.37
N THR A 148 -22.07 -8.68 -7.16
CA THR A 148 -22.37 -9.30 -8.46
C THR A 148 -22.17 -8.31 -9.61
N ALA A 149 -21.82 -8.84 -10.77
CA ALA A 149 -21.89 -8.14 -12.04
C ALA A 149 -22.68 -8.99 -13.03
N VAL A 150 -23.81 -8.48 -13.50
CA VAL A 150 -24.70 -9.19 -14.43
C VAL A 150 -24.71 -8.42 -15.76
N ARG A 151 -24.61 -9.15 -16.87
CA ARG A 151 -24.70 -8.54 -18.19
C ARG A 151 -26.17 -8.21 -18.51
N ASP A 152 -26.42 -6.96 -18.88
CA ASP A 152 -27.71 -6.46 -19.34
C ASP A 152 -27.52 -5.63 -20.63
N GLY A 153 -27.82 -6.27 -21.76
CA GLY A 153 -27.60 -5.67 -23.09
C GLY A 153 -26.11 -5.38 -23.36
N ASP A 154 -25.80 -4.11 -23.50
CA ASP A 154 -24.47 -3.56 -23.78
C ASP A 154 -23.76 -3.04 -22.50
N HIS A 155 -24.29 -3.38 -21.31
CA HIS A 155 -23.74 -2.97 -20.03
C HIS A 155 -23.50 -4.16 -19.09
N TRP A 156 -22.60 -3.92 -18.10
CA TRP A 156 -22.58 -4.67 -16.84
C TRP A 156 -23.36 -3.90 -15.79
N VAL A 157 -24.16 -4.59 -15.01
CA VAL A 157 -24.90 -4.03 -13.85
C VAL A 157 -24.25 -4.59 -12.58
N LEU A 158 -23.67 -3.70 -11.80
CA LEU A 158 -22.98 -4.06 -10.54
C LEU A 158 -23.91 -3.80 -9.36
N ASN A 159 -23.97 -4.77 -8.43
CA ASN A 159 -24.68 -4.67 -7.17
C ASN A 159 -23.84 -5.20 -6.02
N GLY A 160 -23.80 -4.48 -4.89
CA GLY A 160 -23.11 -4.90 -3.68
C GLY A 160 -22.47 -3.76 -2.89
N THR A 161 -21.88 -4.11 -1.74
CA THR A 161 -21.23 -3.16 -0.84
C THR A 161 -19.78 -3.53 -0.66
N LYS A 162 -18.88 -2.55 -0.82
CA LYS A 162 -17.44 -2.68 -0.56
C LYS A 162 -17.05 -1.77 0.59
N ILE A 163 -16.19 -2.26 1.47
CA ILE A 163 -15.72 -1.52 2.65
C ILE A 163 -14.20 -1.40 2.65
N PHE A 164 -13.68 -0.46 3.44
CA PHE A 164 -12.25 -0.21 3.61
C PHE A 164 -11.50 0.06 2.30
N CYS A 165 -12.13 0.77 1.38
CA CYS A 165 -11.54 1.15 0.11
C CYS A 165 -10.65 2.38 0.29
N THR A 166 -9.32 2.20 0.30
CA THR A 166 -8.35 3.30 0.35
C THR A 166 -8.49 4.18 -0.89
N SER A 167 -8.48 5.50 -0.67
CA SER A 167 -8.74 6.51 -1.71
C SER A 167 -10.12 6.36 -2.37
N GLY A 168 -11.07 5.71 -1.70
CA GLY A 168 -12.40 5.46 -2.26
C GLY A 168 -13.22 6.73 -2.46
N LEU A 169 -13.10 7.71 -1.57
CA LEU A 169 -13.70 9.05 -1.74
C LEU A 169 -13.04 9.78 -2.90
N MET A 170 -11.70 9.86 -2.89
CA MET A 170 -10.95 10.62 -3.89
C MET A 170 -11.12 10.06 -5.31
N ALA A 171 -11.28 8.75 -5.44
CA ALA A 171 -11.44 8.06 -6.72
C ALA A 171 -12.90 7.92 -7.17
N GLY A 172 -13.85 7.89 -6.25
CA GLY A 172 -15.27 7.62 -6.54
C GLY A 172 -16.15 8.86 -6.65
N ASP A 173 -15.84 9.91 -5.90
CA ASP A 173 -16.63 11.16 -5.93
C ASP A 173 -16.13 12.10 -7.04
N PRO A 174 -16.98 12.47 -8.02
CA PRO A 174 -16.60 13.31 -9.15
C PRO A 174 -16.26 14.76 -8.74
N THR A 175 -16.65 15.20 -7.54
CA THR A 175 -16.27 16.51 -7.00
C THR A 175 -14.82 16.52 -6.51
N MET A 176 -14.27 15.37 -6.16
CA MET A 176 -12.89 15.22 -5.72
C MET A 176 -11.93 15.03 -6.88
N SER A 177 -12.19 14.06 -7.77
CA SER A 177 -11.37 13.87 -8.97
C SER A 177 -12.13 13.16 -10.10
N LYS A 178 -11.52 13.16 -11.30
CA LYS A 178 -11.95 12.33 -12.44
C LYS A 178 -11.29 10.95 -12.40
N GLY A 179 -11.34 10.32 -11.23
CA GLY A 179 -10.75 9.04 -10.98
C GLY A 179 -11.61 7.84 -11.40
N PHE A 180 -11.23 6.67 -10.90
CA PHE A 180 -12.01 5.44 -11.08
C PHE A 180 -11.76 4.46 -9.94
N VAL A 181 -12.70 3.53 -9.76
CA VAL A 181 -12.60 2.44 -8.79
C VAL A 181 -12.56 1.11 -9.53
N VAL A 182 -11.59 0.26 -9.26
CA VAL A 182 -11.58 -1.13 -9.71
C VAL A 182 -12.32 -1.98 -8.69
N VAL A 183 -13.48 -2.51 -9.08
CA VAL A 183 -14.40 -3.27 -8.23
C VAL A 183 -14.28 -4.75 -8.56
N TRP A 184 -14.08 -5.59 -7.55
CA TRP A 184 -14.11 -7.03 -7.70
C TRP A 184 -15.52 -7.55 -7.41
N ALA A 185 -16.13 -8.22 -8.41
CA ALA A 185 -17.47 -8.79 -8.33
C ALA A 185 -17.52 -10.15 -9.01
N THR A 186 -18.51 -10.96 -8.68
CA THR A 186 -18.69 -12.27 -9.29
C THR A 186 -19.69 -12.23 -10.44
N LEU A 187 -19.32 -12.88 -11.54
CA LEU A 187 -20.21 -13.15 -12.67
C LEU A 187 -21.06 -14.41 -12.42
N ASP A 188 -20.51 -15.34 -11.66
CA ASP A 188 -21.14 -16.63 -11.37
C ASP A 188 -20.65 -17.14 -10.01
N ARG A 189 -21.54 -17.11 -9.01
CA ARG A 189 -21.25 -17.60 -7.66
C ARG A 189 -20.94 -19.10 -7.63
N SER A 190 -21.56 -19.89 -8.52
CA SER A 190 -21.35 -21.34 -8.57
C SER A 190 -19.94 -21.71 -9.05
N ALA A 191 -19.30 -20.82 -9.81
CA ALA A 191 -17.92 -20.98 -10.26
C ALA A 191 -16.87 -20.61 -9.17
N GLY A 192 -17.29 -20.13 -7.99
CA GLY A 192 -16.41 -19.74 -6.90
C GLY A 192 -15.37 -18.70 -7.37
N ARG A 193 -14.10 -18.95 -7.09
CA ARG A 193 -12.99 -18.04 -7.47
C ARG A 193 -12.88 -17.78 -8.96
N ALA A 194 -13.29 -18.70 -9.81
CA ALA A 194 -13.22 -18.54 -11.27
C ALA A 194 -14.22 -17.49 -11.77
N GLY A 195 -15.36 -17.33 -11.09
CA GLY A 195 -16.39 -16.34 -11.40
C GLY A 195 -16.04 -14.91 -11.05
N ILE A 196 -14.99 -14.68 -10.24
CA ILE A 196 -14.61 -13.34 -9.76
C ILE A 196 -13.82 -12.60 -10.86
N LYS A 197 -14.28 -11.40 -11.17
CA LYS A 197 -13.66 -10.48 -12.16
C LYS A 197 -13.53 -9.09 -11.59
N SER A 198 -12.72 -8.27 -12.24
CA SER A 198 -12.53 -6.86 -11.90
C SER A 198 -13.15 -5.93 -12.94
N PHE A 199 -13.83 -4.89 -12.47
CA PHE A 199 -14.59 -3.95 -13.28
C PHE A 199 -14.15 -2.54 -12.96
N ILE A 200 -14.01 -1.68 -13.96
CA ILE A 200 -13.69 -0.27 -13.77
C ILE A 200 -14.99 0.53 -13.72
N VAL A 201 -15.18 1.24 -12.62
CA VAL A 201 -16.28 2.17 -12.41
C VAL A 201 -15.71 3.57 -12.34
N ASP A 202 -16.05 4.42 -13.28
CA ASP A 202 -15.63 5.82 -13.31
C ASP A 202 -16.25 6.62 -12.16
N SER A 203 -15.55 7.64 -11.66
CA SER A 203 -16.12 8.55 -10.66
C SER A 203 -17.42 9.15 -11.15
N GLY A 204 -18.40 9.23 -10.27
CA GLY A 204 -19.74 9.77 -10.60
C GLY A 204 -20.62 8.86 -11.47
N THR A 205 -20.26 7.61 -11.73
CA THR A 205 -21.13 6.66 -12.41
C THR A 205 -22.44 6.49 -11.61
N PRO A 206 -23.63 6.69 -12.22
CA PRO A 206 -24.90 6.48 -11.53
C PRO A 206 -24.97 5.06 -10.93
N GLY A 207 -25.47 4.97 -9.70
CA GLY A 207 -25.54 3.71 -8.95
C GLY A 207 -24.27 3.39 -8.15
N MET A 208 -23.17 4.16 -8.26
CA MET A 208 -22.04 4.10 -7.32
C MET A 208 -22.14 5.26 -6.33
N THR A 209 -22.16 4.95 -5.04
CA THR A 209 -22.22 5.92 -3.95
C THR A 209 -21.08 5.73 -2.97
N VAL A 210 -20.41 6.82 -2.60
CA VAL A 210 -19.51 6.86 -1.44
C VAL A 210 -20.36 7.04 -0.20
N ALA A 211 -20.67 5.95 0.51
CA ALA A 211 -21.63 5.96 1.61
C ALA A 211 -21.07 6.62 2.87
N LYS A 212 -19.78 6.39 3.15
CA LYS A 212 -19.05 7.05 4.25
C LYS A 212 -17.55 6.91 4.09
N CYS A 213 -16.80 7.78 4.79
CA CYS A 213 -15.41 7.56 5.13
C CYS A 213 -15.32 6.97 6.53
N GLU A 214 -14.40 6.02 6.73
CA GLU A 214 -14.21 5.35 8.02
C GLU A 214 -13.42 6.23 8.99
N ASP A 215 -13.85 6.30 10.25
CA ASP A 215 -13.06 6.82 11.36
C ASP A 215 -12.01 5.77 11.75
N LYS A 216 -10.72 6.12 11.66
CA LYS A 216 -9.64 5.14 11.80
C LYS A 216 -8.80 5.37 13.04
N LEU A 217 -8.18 4.30 13.53
CA LEU A 217 -7.19 4.37 14.61
C LEU A 217 -5.96 5.18 14.19
N GLY A 218 -5.43 4.93 13.00
CA GLY A 218 -4.23 5.56 12.44
C GLY A 218 -4.36 5.79 10.94
N ILE A 219 -3.27 6.26 10.30
CA ILE A 219 -3.22 6.68 8.90
C ILE A 219 -4.37 7.64 8.53
N ARG A 220 -4.72 8.54 9.46
CA ARG A 220 -5.97 9.32 9.42
C ARG A 220 -6.01 10.39 8.34
N ALA A 221 -4.84 10.85 7.86
CA ALA A 221 -4.74 11.81 6.74
C ALA A 221 -5.24 11.23 5.39
N SER A 222 -5.23 9.89 5.23
CA SER A 222 -5.80 9.23 4.03
C SER A 222 -7.29 8.93 4.21
N ASP A 223 -8.06 8.91 3.12
CA ASP A 223 -9.43 8.41 3.18
C ASP A 223 -9.50 6.90 2.99
N THR A 224 -10.49 6.31 3.63
CA THR A 224 -10.86 4.91 3.48
C THR A 224 -12.37 4.84 3.48
N ALA A 225 -12.97 4.44 2.36
CA ALA A 225 -14.39 4.59 2.14
C ALA A 225 -15.15 3.26 2.06
N THR A 226 -16.43 3.33 2.41
CA THR A 226 -17.44 2.34 2.05
C THR A 226 -18.11 2.78 0.78
N LEU A 227 -18.14 1.90 -0.23
CA LEU A 227 -18.75 2.12 -1.54
C LEU A 227 -19.95 1.19 -1.71
N ILE A 228 -21.07 1.74 -2.14
CA ILE A 228 -22.30 1.00 -2.44
C ILE A 228 -22.54 1.06 -3.94
N PHE A 229 -22.89 -0.08 -4.52
CA PHE A 229 -23.26 -0.26 -5.92
C PHE A 229 -24.70 -0.75 -5.98
N GLU A 230 -25.60 0.05 -6.54
CA GLU A 230 -27.03 -0.26 -6.71
C GLU A 230 -27.40 -0.01 -8.17
N ASP A 231 -27.63 -1.10 -8.90
CA ASP A 231 -27.88 -1.08 -10.34
C ASP A 231 -26.86 -0.22 -11.12
N CYS A 232 -25.60 -0.25 -10.66
CA CYS A 232 -24.52 0.55 -11.23
C CYS A 232 -24.15 0.02 -12.61
N ARG A 233 -24.52 0.78 -13.65
CA ARG A 233 -24.35 0.40 -15.06
C ARG A 233 -23.03 0.92 -15.62
N ILE A 234 -22.21 0.02 -16.13
CA ILE A 234 -20.94 0.35 -16.77
C ILE A 234 -20.84 -0.29 -18.16
N PRO A 235 -20.07 0.28 -19.10
CA PRO A 235 -19.87 -0.29 -20.44
C PRO A 235 -19.25 -1.71 -20.36
N LEU A 236 -19.53 -2.54 -21.38
CA LEU A 236 -18.99 -3.91 -21.44
C LEU A 236 -17.47 -3.97 -21.48
N ASP A 237 -16.80 -2.99 -22.06
CA ASP A 237 -15.35 -2.88 -22.17
C ASP A 237 -14.66 -2.41 -20.88
N ASN A 238 -15.44 -2.15 -19.81
CA ASN A 238 -14.91 -1.81 -18.50
C ASN A 238 -14.61 -3.05 -17.62
N ILE A 239 -14.89 -4.29 -18.08
CA ILE A 239 -14.34 -5.49 -17.44
C ILE A 239 -12.86 -5.61 -17.77
N LEU A 240 -12.00 -5.76 -16.76
CA LEU A 240 -10.57 -5.94 -16.99
C LEU A 240 -10.24 -7.37 -17.48
N GLY A 241 -9.55 -7.46 -18.60
CA GLY A 241 -9.23 -8.74 -19.23
C GLY A 241 -10.43 -9.38 -19.92
N SER A 242 -10.54 -10.73 -19.87
CA SER A 242 -11.62 -11.47 -20.52
C SER A 242 -12.85 -11.64 -19.63
N PRO A 243 -14.07 -11.48 -20.15
CA PRO A 243 -15.31 -11.79 -19.44
C PRO A 243 -15.57 -13.30 -19.26
N GLU A 244 -14.82 -14.15 -19.95
CA GLU A 244 -15.01 -15.59 -19.88
C GLU A 244 -14.71 -16.11 -18.48
N VAL A 245 -15.57 -16.98 -17.95
CA VAL A 245 -15.35 -17.70 -16.70
C VAL A 245 -14.56 -18.97 -17.02
N PRO A 246 -13.27 -19.03 -16.70
CA PRO A 246 -12.46 -20.20 -17.02
C PRO A 246 -12.91 -21.39 -16.16
N LYS A 247 -12.78 -22.61 -16.71
CA LYS A 247 -13.05 -23.85 -15.95
C LYS A 247 -12.06 -24.09 -14.79
N THR A 248 -11.04 -23.26 -14.67
CA THR A 248 -9.99 -23.32 -13.65
C THR A 248 -9.98 -22.03 -12.82
N SER A 249 -9.31 -22.03 -11.67
CA SER A 249 -9.15 -20.86 -10.78
C SER A 249 -8.35 -19.69 -11.37
N GLU A 250 -8.18 -19.65 -12.69
CA GLU A 250 -7.35 -18.62 -13.36
C GLU A 250 -7.89 -17.18 -13.23
N GLY A 251 -9.22 -17.03 -13.09
CA GLY A 251 -9.82 -15.70 -12.88
C GLY A 251 -9.32 -14.99 -11.62
N PHE A 252 -9.00 -15.72 -10.57
CA PHE A 252 -8.48 -15.19 -9.31
C PHE A 252 -6.96 -14.89 -9.34
N LYS A 253 -6.24 -15.36 -10.37
CA LYS A 253 -4.80 -15.07 -10.51
C LYS A 253 -4.50 -13.58 -10.64
N GLY A 254 -5.41 -12.79 -11.25
CA GLY A 254 -5.28 -11.34 -11.35
C GLY A 254 -5.29 -10.63 -9.99
N VAL A 255 -6.16 -11.07 -9.06
CA VAL A 255 -6.17 -10.58 -7.67
C VAL A 255 -4.81 -10.86 -7.02
N MET A 256 -4.33 -12.09 -7.13
CA MET A 256 -3.07 -12.49 -6.50
C MET A 256 -1.86 -11.78 -7.11
N ALA A 257 -1.83 -11.59 -8.43
CA ALA A 257 -0.76 -10.87 -9.11
C ALA A 257 -0.70 -9.39 -8.67
N THR A 258 -1.87 -8.76 -8.46
CA THR A 258 -1.94 -7.40 -7.93
C THR A 258 -1.32 -7.33 -6.53
N PHE A 259 -1.70 -8.23 -5.61
CA PHE A 259 -1.15 -8.24 -4.26
C PHE A 259 0.35 -8.60 -4.21
N ASP A 260 0.82 -9.52 -5.03
CA ASP A 260 2.24 -9.89 -5.07
C ASP A 260 3.11 -8.69 -5.50
N ALA A 261 2.57 -7.80 -6.35
CA ALA A 261 3.24 -6.57 -6.76
C ALA A 261 3.20 -5.47 -5.68
N THR A 262 2.15 -5.40 -4.86
CA THR A 262 1.96 -4.30 -3.89
C THR A 262 2.48 -4.61 -2.49
N ARG A 263 2.58 -5.86 -2.07
CA ARG A 263 3.09 -6.26 -0.73
C ARG A 263 4.47 -5.69 -0.37
N PRO A 264 5.48 -5.67 -1.27
CA PRO A 264 6.76 -5.03 -0.95
C PRO A 264 6.63 -3.53 -0.67
N ILE A 265 5.71 -2.84 -1.35
CA ILE A 265 5.43 -1.41 -1.15
C ILE A 265 4.82 -1.18 0.24
N VAL A 266 3.87 -2.03 0.63
CA VAL A 266 3.26 -1.99 1.98
C VAL A 266 4.28 -2.31 3.07
N ALA A 267 5.17 -3.29 2.84
CA ALA A 267 6.26 -3.58 3.75
C ALA A 267 7.19 -2.38 3.93
N ALA A 268 7.52 -1.67 2.84
CA ALA A 268 8.33 -0.45 2.88
C ALA A 268 7.65 0.67 3.66
N SER A 269 6.34 0.85 3.52
CA SER A 269 5.58 1.82 4.33
C SER A 269 5.66 1.49 5.82
N ALA A 270 5.49 0.22 6.20
CA ALA A 270 5.68 -0.22 7.59
C ALA A 270 7.09 0.09 8.12
N LEU A 271 8.12 -0.17 7.30
CA LEU A 271 9.52 0.13 7.66
C LEU A 271 9.72 1.62 7.92
N GLY A 272 9.15 2.49 7.10
CA GLY A 272 9.22 3.94 7.27
C GLY A 272 8.68 4.39 8.63
N VAL A 273 7.47 3.93 9.00
CA VAL A 273 6.86 4.22 10.30
C VAL A 273 7.73 3.70 11.47
N GLY A 274 8.22 2.46 11.36
CA GLY A 274 9.08 1.88 12.40
C GLY A 274 10.40 2.62 12.55
N ARG A 275 11.01 3.04 11.44
CA ARG A 275 12.23 3.84 11.45
C ARG A 275 12.01 5.23 12.05
N ALA A 276 10.88 5.88 11.74
CA ALA A 276 10.54 7.16 12.34
C ALA A 276 10.51 7.09 13.88
N ALA A 277 9.89 6.03 14.41
CA ALA A 277 9.85 5.80 15.85
C ALA A 277 11.25 5.50 16.44
N LEU A 278 12.04 4.67 15.76
CA LEU A 278 13.39 4.30 16.19
C LEU A 278 14.35 5.51 16.20
N ASP A 279 14.34 6.30 15.12
CA ASP A 279 15.19 7.49 14.98
C ASP A 279 14.87 8.52 16.09
N PHE A 280 13.56 8.74 16.34
CA PHE A 280 13.13 9.63 17.40
C PHE A 280 13.53 9.15 18.80
N VAL A 281 13.39 7.85 19.09
CA VAL A 281 13.87 7.28 20.37
C VAL A 281 15.37 7.50 20.53
N ARG A 282 16.17 7.30 19.46
CA ARG A 282 17.62 7.55 19.49
C ARG A 282 17.93 8.99 19.87
N GLU A 283 17.26 9.94 19.21
CA GLU A 283 17.46 11.38 19.49
C GLU A 283 17.11 11.75 20.94
N GLU A 284 16.00 11.24 21.46
CA GLU A 284 15.56 11.53 22.84
C GLU A 284 16.49 10.89 23.87
N LEU A 285 16.98 9.67 23.62
CA LEU A 285 17.99 9.03 24.48
C LEU A 285 19.30 9.84 24.51
N GLN A 286 19.75 10.32 23.34
CA GLN A 286 20.96 11.14 23.23
C GLN A 286 20.80 12.48 24.01
N LYS A 287 19.63 13.14 23.95
CA LYS A 287 19.34 14.34 24.73
C LYS A 287 19.39 14.07 26.24
N GLN A 288 19.09 12.86 26.67
CA GLN A 288 19.20 12.41 28.06
C GLN A 288 20.59 11.92 28.45
N GLY A 289 21.59 12.03 27.55
CA GLY A 289 22.97 11.56 27.76
C GLY A 289 23.12 10.04 27.69
N ILE A 290 22.16 9.32 27.10
CA ILE A 290 22.21 7.87 26.91
C ILE A 290 22.68 7.59 25.47
N GLU A 291 23.87 7.01 25.36
CA GLU A 291 24.45 6.55 24.08
C GLU A 291 24.30 5.04 23.92
N ILE A 292 23.94 4.60 22.72
CA ILE A 292 23.85 3.18 22.39
C ILE A 292 25.25 2.67 22.05
N ARG A 293 25.81 1.83 22.90
CA ARG A 293 27.20 1.34 22.81
C ARG A 293 27.30 0.08 21.96
N TYR A 294 27.46 0.25 20.64
CA TYR A 294 27.72 -0.86 19.73
C TYR A 294 29.07 -1.54 20.00
N GLY A 295 29.16 -2.83 19.71
CA GLY A 295 30.38 -3.61 19.88
C GLY A 295 30.72 -4.01 21.32
N VAL A 296 29.89 -3.67 22.28
CA VAL A 296 30.02 -4.08 23.70
C VAL A 296 29.36 -5.43 23.92
N SER A 297 29.92 -6.27 24.75
CA SER A 297 29.34 -7.57 25.13
C SER A 297 27.91 -7.39 25.67
N ALA A 298 26.96 -8.20 25.19
CA ALA A 298 25.53 -8.15 25.55
C ALA A 298 25.29 -8.17 27.09
N ARG A 299 26.18 -8.80 27.86
CA ARG A 299 26.10 -8.82 29.33
C ARG A 299 26.41 -7.48 29.99
N LYS A 300 27.08 -6.55 29.28
CA LYS A 300 27.45 -5.20 29.76
C LYS A 300 26.47 -4.11 29.28
N LEU A 301 25.53 -4.45 28.41
CA LEU A 301 24.52 -3.53 27.90
C LEU A 301 23.40 -3.35 28.94
N THR A 302 22.88 -2.14 29.01
CA THR A 302 21.64 -1.84 29.76
C THR A 302 20.42 -2.47 29.08
N ALA A 303 19.29 -2.50 29.75
CA ALA A 303 18.03 -2.97 29.14
C ALA A 303 17.64 -2.09 27.94
N ILE A 304 17.76 -0.76 28.08
CA ILE A 304 17.47 0.23 27.04
C ILE A 304 18.33 -0.04 25.78
N GLU A 305 19.63 -0.26 25.94
CA GLU A 305 20.52 -0.53 24.80
C GLU A 305 20.15 -1.84 24.09
N ARG A 306 19.82 -2.89 24.83
CA ARG A 306 19.39 -4.16 24.25
C ARG A 306 18.08 -4.03 23.48
N ASP A 307 17.10 -3.38 24.08
CA ASP A 307 15.79 -3.15 23.45
C ASP A 307 15.94 -2.31 22.16
N PHE A 308 16.75 -1.26 22.21
CA PHE A 308 17.03 -0.43 21.05
C PHE A 308 17.72 -1.22 19.91
N MET A 309 18.77 -1.98 20.23
CA MET A 309 19.49 -2.80 19.24
C MET A 309 18.60 -3.91 18.66
N ASP A 310 17.69 -4.48 19.45
CA ASP A 310 16.72 -5.46 18.94
C ASP A 310 15.75 -4.79 17.93
N MET A 311 15.18 -3.62 18.28
CA MET A 311 14.34 -2.85 17.37
C MET A 311 15.04 -2.56 16.03
N GLU A 312 16.29 -2.08 16.08
CA GLU A 312 17.10 -1.79 14.91
C GLU A 312 17.38 -3.04 14.07
N THR A 313 17.74 -4.14 14.72
CA THR A 313 18.03 -5.43 14.05
C THR A 313 16.78 -5.98 13.36
N GLN A 314 15.63 -5.93 14.02
CA GLN A 314 14.37 -6.41 13.46
C GLN A 314 13.92 -5.59 12.25
N LEU A 315 14.05 -4.26 12.31
CA LEU A 315 13.75 -3.38 11.17
C LEU A 315 14.70 -3.64 9.99
N GLN A 316 15.99 -3.81 10.26
CA GLN A 316 16.98 -4.11 9.22
C GLN A 316 16.70 -5.46 8.54
N ALA A 317 16.36 -6.49 9.31
CA ALA A 317 15.98 -7.79 8.76
C ALA A 317 14.74 -7.71 7.87
N ALA A 318 13.72 -6.94 8.29
CA ALA A 318 12.52 -6.72 7.49
C ALA A 318 12.82 -5.91 6.21
N ARG A 319 13.72 -4.92 6.28
CA ARG A 319 14.17 -4.14 5.11
C ARG A 319 14.85 -5.02 4.06
N LEU A 320 15.76 -5.89 4.46
CA LEU A 320 16.46 -6.78 3.53
C LEU A 320 15.49 -7.74 2.83
N LEU A 321 14.48 -8.27 3.52
CA LEU A 321 13.41 -9.05 2.89
C LEU A 321 12.59 -8.23 1.89
N THR A 322 12.29 -6.98 2.22
CA THR A 322 11.53 -6.06 1.36
C THR A 322 12.31 -5.73 0.09
N TRP A 323 13.59 -5.39 0.23
CA TRP A 323 14.46 -5.11 -0.91
C TRP A 323 14.65 -6.33 -1.80
N ARG A 324 14.83 -7.53 -1.21
CA ARG A 324 14.89 -8.78 -1.98
C ARG A 324 13.62 -9.00 -2.81
N ALA A 325 12.44 -8.82 -2.21
CA ALA A 325 11.18 -9.00 -2.92
C ALA A 325 11.02 -7.99 -4.08
N ALA A 326 11.42 -6.73 -3.89
CA ALA A 326 11.41 -5.70 -4.92
C ALA A 326 12.43 -5.97 -6.03
N TRP A 327 13.66 -6.34 -5.67
CA TRP A 327 14.70 -6.70 -6.63
C TRP A 327 14.31 -7.88 -7.51
N MET A 328 13.65 -8.91 -6.98
CA MET A 328 13.16 -10.04 -7.77
C MET A 328 12.16 -9.58 -8.84
N MET A 329 11.30 -8.59 -8.53
CA MET A 329 10.42 -8.00 -9.53
C MET A 329 11.21 -7.30 -10.65
N ASP A 330 12.26 -6.57 -10.30
CA ASP A 330 13.14 -5.90 -11.26
C ASP A 330 13.89 -6.91 -12.18
N GLN A 331 14.12 -8.12 -11.68
CA GLN A 331 14.70 -9.23 -12.46
C GLN A 331 13.63 -10.04 -13.22
N GLY A 332 12.35 -9.65 -13.21
CA GLY A 332 11.25 -10.41 -13.82
C GLY A 332 10.99 -11.78 -13.18
N GLN A 333 11.45 -11.97 -11.95
CA GLN A 333 11.28 -13.22 -11.19
C GLN A 333 9.96 -13.22 -10.40
N LYS A 334 9.39 -14.42 -10.21
CA LYS A 334 8.24 -14.59 -9.32
C LYS A 334 8.68 -14.39 -7.86
N ASN A 335 8.01 -13.49 -7.15
CA ASN A 335 8.38 -13.09 -5.80
C ASN A 335 7.29 -13.34 -4.73
N ASN A 336 6.27 -14.14 -5.03
CA ASN A 336 5.11 -14.26 -4.12
C ASN A 336 5.43 -14.79 -2.72
N LEU A 337 6.47 -15.63 -2.58
CA LEU A 337 6.98 -16.07 -1.28
C LEU A 337 7.67 -14.91 -0.56
N GLU A 338 8.61 -14.26 -1.21
CA GLU A 338 9.40 -13.16 -0.66
C GLU A 338 8.54 -11.93 -0.35
N ALA A 339 7.57 -11.61 -1.21
CA ALA A 339 6.61 -10.55 -0.98
C ALA A 339 5.75 -10.80 0.27
N SER A 340 5.30 -12.06 0.47
CA SER A 340 4.57 -12.45 1.67
C SER A 340 5.46 -12.43 2.92
N MET A 341 6.73 -12.88 2.82
CA MET A 341 7.71 -12.81 3.91
C MET A 341 7.98 -11.36 4.31
N ALA A 342 8.23 -10.48 3.33
CA ALA A 342 8.48 -9.07 3.57
C ALA A 342 7.31 -8.41 4.31
N LYS A 343 6.07 -8.60 3.80
CA LYS A 343 4.86 -8.01 4.39
C LYS A 343 4.56 -8.54 5.79
N ALA A 344 4.65 -9.85 6.00
CA ALA A 344 4.41 -10.46 7.31
C ALA A 344 5.46 -9.98 8.33
N LYS A 345 6.75 -9.96 7.96
CA LYS A 345 7.83 -9.53 8.85
C LYS A 345 7.73 -8.04 9.16
N ALA A 346 7.55 -7.19 8.16
CA ALA A 346 7.49 -5.74 8.35
C ALA A 346 6.28 -5.33 9.19
N GLY A 347 5.07 -5.87 8.93
CA GLY A 347 3.87 -5.58 9.72
C GLY A 347 4.00 -5.99 11.18
N PHE A 348 4.59 -7.16 11.45
CA PHE A 348 4.87 -7.60 12.81
C PHE A 348 5.87 -6.66 13.51
N VAL A 349 7.00 -6.42 12.85
CA VAL A 349 8.11 -5.63 13.42
C VAL A 349 7.69 -4.19 13.70
N VAL A 350 6.99 -3.53 12.78
CA VAL A 350 6.58 -2.13 13.00
C VAL A 350 5.68 -1.98 14.21
N THR A 351 4.78 -2.94 14.43
CA THR A 351 3.91 -2.95 15.62
C THR A 351 4.74 -3.08 16.90
N GLN A 352 5.73 -3.99 16.91
CA GLN A 352 6.61 -4.18 18.08
C GLN A 352 7.49 -2.96 18.34
N VAL A 353 8.11 -2.42 17.32
CA VAL A 353 9.02 -1.28 17.41
C VAL A 353 8.31 -0.02 17.90
N THR A 354 7.13 0.29 17.34
CA THR A 354 6.40 1.50 17.73
C THR A 354 5.80 1.41 19.14
N GLN A 355 5.35 0.23 19.57
CA GLN A 355 4.94 -0.01 20.96
C GLN A 355 6.12 0.14 21.92
N LYS A 356 7.26 -0.45 21.58
CA LYS A 356 8.48 -0.35 22.39
C LYS A 356 9.00 1.10 22.46
N ALA A 357 8.85 1.88 21.38
CA ALA A 357 9.20 3.30 21.38
C ALA A 357 8.36 4.10 22.38
N VAL A 358 7.04 3.87 22.42
CA VAL A 358 6.15 4.49 23.43
C VAL A 358 6.58 4.08 24.85
N GLU A 359 6.87 2.79 25.07
CA GLU A 359 7.31 2.27 26.37
C GLU A 359 8.63 2.90 26.82
N MET A 360 9.63 2.98 25.94
CA MET A 360 10.96 3.53 26.25
C MET A 360 10.92 5.01 26.59
N LEU A 361 10.05 5.77 25.94
CA LEU A 361 9.90 7.21 26.18
C LEU A 361 8.90 7.54 27.29
N GLY A 362 8.17 6.56 27.81
CA GLY A 362 7.23 6.72 28.91
C GLY A 362 6.18 7.82 28.66
N PRO A 363 6.03 8.80 29.61
CA PRO A 363 5.03 9.87 29.43
C PRO A 363 5.18 10.66 28.15
N LEU A 364 6.40 10.91 27.66
CA LEU A 364 6.66 11.60 26.38
C LEU A 364 6.14 10.76 25.20
N GLY A 365 6.38 9.46 25.21
CA GLY A 365 5.90 8.57 24.15
C GLY A 365 4.38 8.43 24.09
N TYR A 366 3.70 8.62 25.24
CA TYR A 366 2.25 8.54 25.36
C TYR A 366 1.54 9.88 25.11
N SER A 367 2.27 11.00 25.19
CA SER A 367 1.73 12.33 24.96
C SER A 367 1.46 12.57 23.47
N ARG A 368 0.34 13.26 23.16
CA ARG A 368 0.00 13.69 21.80
C ARG A 368 0.80 14.91 21.32
N GLU A 369 1.61 15.53 22.17
CA GLU A 369 2.53 16.61 21.77
C GLU A 369 3.58 16.14 20.75
N LEU A 370 3.96 14.86 20.85
CA LEU A 370 4.91 14.21 19.93
C LEU A 370 4.17 13.22 19.00
N LEU A 371 4.88 12.73 18.00
CA LEU A 371 4.30 11.80 17.02
C LEU A 371 4.43 10.32 17.40
N VAL A 372 5.03 9.97 18.54
CA VAL A 372 5.36 8.59 18.90
C VAL A 372 4.11 7.73 19.06
N GLU A 373 3.10 8.22 19.76
CA GLU A 373 1.82 7.52 19.91
C GLU A 373 1.05 7.42 18.58
N LYS A 374 1.21 8.42 17.70
CA LYS A 374 0.63 8.41 16.35
C LYS A 374 1.26 7.30 15.52
N TRP A 375 2.58 7.16 15.52
CA TRP A 375 3.25 6.07 14.79
C TRP A 375 2.83 4.69 15.29
N MET A 376 2.56 4.52 16.59
CA MET A 376 2.02 3.27 17.12
C MET A 376 0.62 2.99 16.59
N ARG A 377 -0.25 4.00 16.46
CA ARG A 377 -1.58 3.87 15.86
C ARG A 377 -1.51 3.58 14.36
N ASP A 378 -0.66 4.30 13.64
CA ASP A 378 -0.42 4.11 12.20
C ASP A 378 0.18 2.73 11.89
N ALA A 379 1.04 2.23 12.76
CA ALA A 379 1.69 0.94 12.57
C ALA A 379 0.70 -0.23 12.51
N LYS A 380 -0.40 -0.16 13.29
CA LYS A 380 -1.30 -1.30 13.48
C LYS A 380 -1.97 -1.79 12.21
N ILE A 381 -2.24 -0.91 11.25
CA ILE A 381 -2.88 -1.30 9.99
C ILE A 381 -2.02 -2.26 9.16
N ASN A 382 -0.69 -2.22 9.33
CA ASN A 382 0.24 -3.05 8.57
C ASN A 382 0.13 -4.56 8.89
N ASP A 383 -0.50 -4.93 10.00
CA ASP A 383 -0.86 -6.32 10.31
C ASP A 383 -2.16 -6.77 9.60
N ILE A 384 -2.96 -5.83 9.11
CA ILE A 384 -4.36 -6.08 8.71
C ILE A 384 -4.54 -6.00 7.20
N PHE A 385 -4.22 -4.85 6.57
CA PHE A 385 -4.51 -4.61 5.16
C PHE A 385 -3.57 -5.38 4.21
N GLU A 386 -3.93 -5.48 2.94
CA GLU A 386 -3.15 -6.17 1.88
C GLU A 386 -2.83 -7.65 2.21
N GLY A 387 -3.75 -8.29 2.90
CA GLY A 387 -3.60 -9.62 3.49
C GLY A 387 -3.05 -9.55 4.92
N THR A 388 -3.81 -10.11 5.87
CA THR A 388 -3.39 -10.14 7.28
C THR A 388 -2.06 -10.87 7.44
N GLN A 389 -1.39 -10.65 8.58
CA GLN A 389 -0.20 -11.42 8.94
C GLN A 389 -0.45 -12.92 8.82
N GLN A 390 -1.60 -13.41 9.34
CA GLN A 390 -1.98 -14.82 9.31
C GLN A 390 -2.10 -15.35 7.88
N ILE A 391 -2.74 -14.60 6.97
CA ILE A 391 -2.85 -14.99 5.55
C ILE A 391 -1.47 -15.07 4.89
N ASN A 392 -0.60 -14.09 5.15
CA ASN A 392 0.76 -14.12 4.61
C ASN A 392 1.58 -15.29 5.18
N MET A 393 1.47 -15.59 6.48
CA MET A 393 2.10 -16.77 7.10
C MET A 393 1.60 -18.08 6.50
N MET A 394 0.30 -18.22 6.19
CA MET A 394 -0.24 -19.38 5.48
C MET A 394 0.32 -19.51 4.07
N ILE A 395 0.47 -18.39 3.33
CA ILE A 395 1.08 -18.39 2.00
C ILE A 395 2.53 -18.86 2.08
N ILE A 396 3.30 -18.34 3.05
CA ILE A 396 4.70 -18.72 3.29
C ILE A 396 4.80 -20.22 3.59
N ALA A 397 4.00 -20.72 4.55
CA ALA A 397 4.00 -22.13 4.95
C ALA A 397 3.69 -23.04 3.75
N ARG A 398 2.64 -22.72 2.98
CA ARG A 398 2.30 -23.46 1.76
C ARG A 398 3.45 -23.55 0.76
N ARG A 399 4.14 -22.42 0.54
CA ARG A 399 5.25 -22.35 -0.42
C ARG A 399 6.47 -23.14 0.04
N ILE A 400 6.82 -23.05 1.33
CA ILE A 400 7.98 -23.76 1.89
C ILE A 400 7.71 -25.26 1.95
N LEU A 401 6.50 -25.67 2.35
CA LEU A 401 6.14 -27.08 2.50
C LEU A 401 5.67 -27.73 1.18
N GLY A 402 5.46 -26.95 0.13
CA GLY A 402 5.01 -27.46 -1.17
C GLY A 402 3.54 -27.86 -1.21
N TYR A 403 2.71 -27.46 -0.24
CA TYR A 403 1.30 -27.82 -0.20
C TYR A 403 0.45 -27.09 -1.25
N SER A 404 -0.42 -27.83 -1.90
CA SER A 404 -1.49 -27.27 -2.73
C SER A 404 -2.63 -26.70 -1.87
N SER A 405 -3.49 -25.86 -2.48
CA SER A 405 -4.67 -25.33 -1.78
C SER A 405 -5.65 -26.42 -1.34
N LYS A 406 -5.63 -27.59 -2.02
CA LYS A 406 -6.51 -28.73 -1.71
C LYS A 406 -6.06 -29.52 -0.49
N GLU A 407 -4.77 -29.48 -0.16
CA GLU A 407 -4.19 -30.21 0.99
C GLU A 407 -4.36 -29.45 2.31
N LEU A 408 -4.80 -28.19 2.25
CA LEU A 408 -5.00 -27.34 3.41
C LEU A 408 -6.47 -26.85 3.55
N SER A 409 -7.40 -27.47 2.80
CA SER A 409 -8.84 -27.20 2.86
C SER A 409 -9.54 -28.20 3.77
#